data_0a0ae62dd4edb6b610def900713c3e2e
#
_entry.id   0a0ae62dd4edb6b610def900713c3e2e
#
_cell.length_a   1.000
_cell.length_b   1.000
_cell.length_c   1.000
_cell.angle_alpha   90.00
_cell.angle_beta   90.00
_cell.angle_gamma   90.00
#
_symmetry.space_group_name_H-M   'P 1'
#
loop_
_entity.id
_entity.type
_entity.pdbx_description
1 polymer ?
#
loop_
_entity_poly.entity_id
_entity_poly.type
_entity_poly.pdbx_seq_one_letter_code
_entity_poly.pdbx_strand_id
1 'polypeptide(L)'
;RGTVVSHRPFELAESMAIASLARKGWVEPKRVRKDPMVVIANQLMSAALEMGSFELRWFKELLAEVPAFGDLDLVEEVAQLLASQGIIGLDGGVVRKRRKTYRAFYENLSMIPDESKWLVVDAGTRKMVGLLDESFVFSSLEPDSTFVLRGQVWRVLSMDLERMRILVERLEDVSEPPRWLGEEIPVFPEVARATADLLNEGPSFATGEAARAVEALRGSLSRDAVYLEKEGNTVVLLHPFGTKLAYSLALLLSKRLEAMYGSSIAMDSSQYHVLLEGHYLSGDAVLAALRMEGDPAAEVEEALPGTGVFWYVLYHVARKFGLRLDIRSVRRPSTARRLSRTPIWREALAKVEWDYLDLGALQELLTRIRDGSLPVVERPMQDATEELLSERRELFRAIVPTRKIVEMVKKRLLRERFVFGCMNCKRMWRMRVYEFDEPICPFCRGRRLVVAKEFYEEKLRRVLKGECESESFLRSVLAAGNLLVRYGRDALLALAGHGVGPQTAARILMRARDEEDLIRRVIEAETHFEKIRPFMD
;
A
#
# COMPACT_ATOMS: atom_id res chain seq x y z
N ARG A 1 -15.40 5.98 36.93
CA ARG A 1 -16.06 4.86 36.24
C ARG A 1 -16.34 5.27 34.82
N GLY A 2 -15.95 4.42 33.84
CA GLY A 2 -16.21 4.62 32.43
C GLY A 2 -16.82 3.36 31.82
N THR A 3 -17.48 3.50 30.70
CA THR A 3 -18.01 2.38 29.90
C THR A 3 -17.29 2.39 28.58
N VAL A 4 -16.72 1.25 28.19
CA VAL A 4 -16.14 1.03 26.87
C VAL A 4 -17.21 0.35 26.03
N VAL A 5 -17.45 0.88 24.83
CA VAL A 5 -18.35 0.29 23.84
C VAL A 5 -17.49 -0.16 22.67
N SER A 6 -17.56 -1.46 22.35
CA SER A 6 -16.89 -2.04 21.21
C SER A 6 -17.92 -2.68 20.29
N HIS A 7 -17.67 -2.63 18.99
CA HIS A 7 -18.52 -3.27 17.98
C HIS A 7 -18.06 -4.68 17.61
N ARG A 8 -16.87 -5.09 18.11
CA ARG A 8 -16.21 -6.34 17.72
C ARG A 8 -15.77 -7.16 18.91
N PRO A 9 -15.90 -8.48 18.81
CA PRO A 9 -15.46 -9.38 19.87
C PRO A 9 -13.97 -9.26 20.21
N PHE A 10 -13.07 -9.14 19.21
CA PHE A 10 -11.64 -8.97 19.45
C PHE A 10 -11.30 -7.63 20.13
N GLU A 11 -11.88 -6.51 19.70
CA GLU A 11 -11.70 -5.20 20.35
C GLU A 11 -12.24 -5.20 21.78
N LEU A 12 -13.34 -5.92 22.00
CA LEU A 12 -13.91 -6.08 23.32
C LEU A 12 -12.96 -6.86 24.24
N ALA A 13 -12.42 -7.98 23.76
CA ALA A 13 -11.43 -8.78 24.48
C ALA A 13 -10.17 -7.97 24.80
N GLU A 14 -9.65 -7.20 23.85
CA GLU A 14 -8.50 -6.31 24.04
C GLU A 14 -8.79 -5.22 25.08
N SER A 15 -9.95 -4.57 24.99
CA SER A 15 -10.37 -3.58 25.99
C SER A 15 -10.46 -4.15 27.39
N MET A 16 -10.94 -5.40 27.53
CA MET A 16 -10.97 -6.11 28.81
C MET A 16 -9.56 -6.44 29.31
N ALA A 17 -8.66 -6.86 28.42
CA ALA A 17 -7.26 -7.12 28.75
C ALA A 17 -6.56 -5.83 29.25
N ILE A 18 -6.74 -4.71 28.54
CA ILE A 18 -6.23 -3.39 28.96
C ILE A 18 -6.77 -3.01 30.34
N ALA A 19 -8.07 -3.16 30.58
CA ALA A 19 -8.68 -2.87 31.86
C ALA A 19 -8.12 -3.77 32.99
N SER A 20 -7.83 -5.04 32.70
CA SER A 20 -7.20 -5.97 33.64
C SER A 20 -5.76 -5.56 33.96
N LEU A 21 -4.97 -5.21 32.96
CA LEU A 21 -3.60 -4.72 33.12
C LEU A 21 -3.55 -3.41 33.91
N ALA A 22 -4.45 -2.48 33.62
CA ALA A 22 -4.56 -1.21 34.34
C ALA A 22 -4.90 -1.42 35.83
N ARG A 23 -5.77 -2.39 36.16
CA ARG A 23 -6.08 -2.75 37.57
C ARG A 23 -4.86 -3.33 38.30
N LYS A 24 -3.95 -3.97 37.58
CA LYS A 24 -2.67 -4.48 38.11
C LYS A 24 -1.59 -3.38 38.20
N GLY A 25 -1.91 -2.14 37.83
CA GLY A 25 -0.98 -1.00 37.82
C GLY A 25 -0.01 -0.98 36.63
N TRP A 26 -0.26 -1.81 35.62
CA TRP A 26 0.58 -1.81 34.41
C TRP A 26 0.27 -0.59 33.54
N VAL A 27 1.31 0.08 33.10
CA VAL A 27 1.28 1.20 32.16
C VAL A 27 2.31 0.94 31.07
N GLU A 28 2.00 1.31 29.85
CA GLU A 28 2.90 1.19 28.72
C GLU A 28 4.23 1.89 28.97
N PRO A 29 5.38 1.21 28.79
CA PRO A 29 6.67 1.79 29.07
C PRO A 29 7.01 2.88 28.05
N LYS A 30 7.34 4.07 28.53
CA LYS A 30 7.91 5.12 27.68
C LYS A 30 9.36 4.79 27.38
N ARG A 31 9.69 4.73 26.09
CA ARG A 31 11.07 4.59 25.61
C ARG A 31 11.52 5.90 24.98
N VAL A 32 12.77 6.28 25.19
CA VAL A 32 13.39 7.44 24.55
C VAL A 32 14.25 6.94 23.39
N ARG A 33 13.98 7.46 22.19
CA ARG A 33 14.79 7.16 21.02
C ARG A 33 16.20 7.72 21.21
N LYS A 34 17.21 6.91 20.92
CA LYS A 34 18.62 7.30 20.97
C LYS A 34 19.06 7.97 19.66
N ASP A 35 19.93 8.94 19.80
CA ASP A 35 20.64 9.61 18.72
C ASP A 35 19.77 10.10 17.55
N PRO A 36 18.64 10.82 17.81
CA PRO A 36 17.76 11.29 16.75
C PRO A 36 18.39 12.44 15.96
N MET A 37 18.92 12.13 14.76
CA MET A 37 19.67 13.10 13.94
C MET A 37 18.82 14.31 13.50
N VAL A 38 17.50 14.14 13.36
CA VAL A 38 16.58 15.28 13.09
C VAL A 38 16.57 16.29 14.24
N VAL A 39 16.71 15.82 15.50
CA VAL A 39 16.78 16.70 16.68
C VAL A 39 18.13 17.39 16.69
N ILE A 40 19.22 16.69 16.41
CA ILE A 40 20.57 17.30 16.29
C ILE A 40 20.53 18.42 15.24
N ALA A 41 19.95 18.17 14.06
CA ALA A 41 19.83 19.17 13.00
C ALA A 41 19.02 20.40 13.43
N ASN A 42 17.89 20.20 14.10
CA ASN A 42 17.04 21.29 14.62
C ASN A 42 17.78 22.11 15.67
N GLN A 43 18.45 21.47 16.63
CA GLN A 43 19.17 22.14 17.70
C GLN A 43 20.43 22.87 17.20
N LEU A 44 21.16 22.34 16.22
CA LEU A 44 22.25 23.06 15.55
C LEU A 44 21.76 24.36 14.89
N MET A 45 20.61 24.30 14.20
CA MET A 45 20.00 25.48 13.59
C MET A 45 19.55 26.49 14.66
N SER A 46 18.94 26.00 15.76
CA SER A 46 18.48 26.82 16.86
C SER A 46 19.65 27.57 17.51
N ALA A 47 20.71 26.85 17.89
CA ALA A 47 21.91 27.44 18.48
C ALA A 47 22.57 28.47 17.54
N ALA A 48 22.63 28.18 16.25
CA ALA A 48 23.19 29.11 15.26
C ALA A 48 22.33 30.40 15.14
N LEU A 49 21.01 30.30 15.24
CA LEU A 49 20.12 31.45 15.20
C LEU A 49 20.27 32.34 16.45
N GLU A 50 20.38 31.75 17.64
CA GLU A 50 20.52 32.44 18.92
C GLU A 50 21.89 33.10 19.06
N MET A 51 22.96 32.31 18.88
CA MET A 51 24.33 32.78 19.16
C MET A 51 25.01 33.46 17.96
N GLY A 52 24.47 33.32 16.76
CA GLY A 52 25.11 33.80 15.52
C GLY A 52 26.22 32.86 15.02
N SER A 53 27.15 32.49 15.88
CA SER A 53 28.20 31.50 15.62
C SER A 53 28.67 30.83 16.92
N PHE A 54 29.13 29.57 16.82
CA PHE A 54 29.66 28.80 17.95
C PHE A 54 30.60 27.71 17.45
N GLU A 55 31.46 27.21 18.34
CA GLU A 55 32.30 26.03 18.05
C GLU A 55 31.51 24.74 18.12
N LEU A 56 31.63 23.88 17.13
CA LEU A 56 30.92 22.60 17.08
C LEU A 56 31.26 21.70 18.28
N ARG A 57 32.51 21.85 18.81
CA ARG A 57 32.95 21.15 20.03
C ARG A 57 32.10 21.51 21.23
N TRP A 58 31.81 22.79 21.46
CA TRP A 58 30.92 23.22 22.53
C TRP A 58 29.52 22.58 22.41
N PHE A 59 29.00 22.48 21.22
CA PHE A 59 27.69 21.84 20.99
C PHE A 59 27.73 20.33 21.28
N LYS A 60 28.82 19.63 20.92
CA LYS A 60 29.03 18.22 21.29
C LYS A 60 29.08 18.02 22.81
N GLU A 61 29.81 18.88 23.52
CA GLU A 61 29.91 18.87 24.99
C GLU A 61 28.54 19.05 25.64
N LEU A 62 27.71 19.98 25.13
CA LEU A 62 26.35 20.19 25.60
C LEU A 62 25.45 18.97 25.39
N LEU A 63 25.54 18.32 24.24
CA LEU A 63 24.75 17.12 23.94
C LEU A 63 25.20 15.90 24.77
N ALA A 64 26.48 15.80 25.13
CA ALA A 64 27.00 14.73 25.97
C ALA A 64 26.34 14.66 27.36
N GLU A 65 25.79 15.80 27.85
CA GLU A 65 25.06 15.86 29.11
C GLU A 65 23.62 15.28 28.98
N VAL A 66 23.13 15.05 27.75
CA VAL A 66 21.77 14.60 27.51
C VAL A 66 21.78 13.08 27.28
N PRO A 67 21.14 12.28 28.13
CA PRO A 67 21.19 10.80 28.05
C PRO A 67 20.63 10.20 26.75
N ALA A 68 19.93 10.98 25.95
CA ALA A 68 19.40 10.54 24.64
C ALA A 68 20.47 10.49 23.55
N PHE A 69 21.62 11.15 23.71
CA PHE A 69 22.69 11.22 22.73
C PHE A 69 23.93 10.48 23.25
N GLY A 70 24.30 9.42 22.56
CA GLY A 70 25.48 8.58 22.87
C GLY A 70 26.56 8.66 21.80
N ASP A 71 26.14 8.82 20.53
CA ASP A 71 27.05 8.94 19.39
C ASP A 71 27.22 10.42 18.98
N LEU A 72 28.26 11.05 19.50
CA LEU A 72 28.57 12.45 19.20
C LEU A 72 29.23 12.69 17.83
N ASP A 73 29.64 11.64 17.12
CA ASP A 73 30.18 11.77 15.76
C ASP A 73 29.07 12.12 14.77
N LEU A 74 27.84 11.71 15.05
CA LEU A 74 26.65 12.10 14.28
C LEU A 74 26.46 13.62 14.21
N VAL A 75 26.89 14.38 15.23
CA VAL A 75 26.81 15.85 15.26
C VAL A 75 27.60 16.45 14.11
N GLU A 76 28.80 15.90 13.88
CA GLU A 76 29.69 16.38 12.81
C GLU A 76 29.11 16.07 11.42
N GLU A 77 28.62 14.83 11.24
CA GLU A 77 27.99 14.42 9.99
C GLU A 77 26.75 15.26 9.66
N VAL A 78 25.90 15.52 10.67
CA VAL A 78 24.71 16.37 10.50
C VAL A 78 25.12 17.81 10.19
N ALA A 79 26.12 18.37 10.89
CA ALA A 79 26.63 19.72 10.62
C ALA A 79 27.18 19.85 9.20
N GLN A 80 27.98 18.86 8.73
CA GLN A 80 28.50 18.80 7.36
C GLN A 80 27.38 18.72 6.33
N LEU A 81 26.34 17.91 6.59
CA LEU A 81 25.17 17.82 5.72
C LEU A 81 24.44 19.16 5.60
N LEU A 82 24.15 19.83 6.73
CA LEU A 82 23.48 21.13 6.74
C LEU A 82 24.32 22.21 6.05
N ALA A 83 25.66 22.15 6.23
CA ALA A 83 26.59 23.06 5.56
C ALA A 83 26.64 22.84 4.06
N SER A 84 26.66 21.59 3.60
CA SER A 84 26.65 21.25 2.17
C SER A 84 25.39 21.74 1.45
N GLN A 85 24.27 21.82 2.17
CA GLN A 85 22.99 22.38 1.69
C GLN A 85 22.94 23.93 1.80
N GLY A 86 23.96 24.53 2.41
CA GLY A 86 24.04 25.96 2.64
C GLY A 86 23.05 26.47 3.68
N ILE A 87 22.53 25.59 4.55
CA ILE A 87 21.63 25.96 5.66
C ILE A 87 22.40 26.63 6.77
N ILE A 88 23.56 26.07 7.15
CA ILE A 88 24.51 26.68 8.07
C ILE A 88 25.86 26.92 7.36
N GLY A 89 26.71 27.75 7.93
CA GLY A 89 28.13 27.81 7.59
C GLY A 89 28.90 26.88 8.54
N LEU A 90 29.88 26.13 8.01
CA LEU A 90 30.81 25.35 8.82
C LEU A 90 32.21 25.58 8.26
N ASP A 91 33.07 26.19 9.05
CA ASP A 91 34.43 26.51 8.69
C ASP A 91 35.35 26.39 9.91
N GLY A 92 36.40 25.58 9.79
CA GLY A 92 37.35 25.36 10.89
C GLY A 92 36.71 24.87 12.18
N GLY A 93 35.61 24.10 12.12
CA GLY A 93 34.85 23.65 13.31
C GLY A 93 33.91 24.71 13.90
N VAL A 94 33.78 25.90 13.26
CA VAL A 94 32.87 26.96 13.70
C VAL A 94 31.59 26.92 12.87
N VAL A 95 30.46 26.73 13.53
CA VAL A 95 29.12 26.83 12.96
C VAL A 95 28.69 28.30 12.92
N ARG A 96 28.10 28.71 11.79
CA ARG A 96 27.58 30.10 11.62
C ARG A 96 26.19 30.07 11.01
N LYS A 97 25.31 30.97 11.47
CA LYS A 97 24.00 31.17 10.85
C LYS A 97 24.13 31.70 9.44
N ARG A 98 23.22 31.28 8.56
CA ARG A 98 23.04 31.81 7.20
C ARG A 98 21.61 32.29 7.00
N ARG A 99 21.30 32.96 5.91
CA ARG A 99 19.92 33.38 5.57
C ARG A 99 18.96 32.17 5.49
N LYS A 100 19.44 31.04 5.01
CA LYS A 100 18.63 29.82 4.91
C LYS A 100 18.34 29.17 6.29
N THR A 101 19.16 29.41 7.32
CA THR A 101 18.95 28.86 8.65
C THR A 101 17.59 29.26 9.21
N TYR A 102 17.23 30.55 9.10
CA TYR A 102 15.92 31.05 9.55
C TYR A 102 14.77 30.28 8.93
N ARG A 103 14.81 30.15 7.60
CA ARG A 103 13.75 29.48 6.90
C ARG A 103 13.66 28.00 7.24
N ALA A 104 14.78 27.28 7.23
CA ALA A 104 14.83 25.86 7.53
C ALA A 104 14.34 25.56 8.96
N PHE A 105 14.71 26.41 9.94
CA PHE A 105 14.28 26.25 11.31
C PHE A 105 12.78 26.53 11.50
N TYR A 106 12.28 27.69 11.03
CA TYR A 106 10.88 28.06 11.25
C TYR A 106 9.89 27.23 10.42
N GLU A 107 10.28 26.70 9.26
CA GLU A 107 9.49 25.74 8.51
C GLU A 107 9.42 24.35 9.19
N ASN A 108 10.30 24.10 10.20
CA ASN A 108 10.40 22.82 10.92
C ASN A 108 10.50 23.03 12.43
N LEU A 109 9.74 23.95 12.97
CA LEU A 109 9.79 24.29 14.39
C LEU A 109 9.41 23.09 15.29
N SER A 110 8.39 22.33 14.88
CA SER A 110 8.00 21.09 15.54
C SER A 110 8.68 19.88 14.88
N MET A 111 9.11 18.90 15.69
CA MET A 111 9.58 17.60 15.20
C MET A 111 8.44 16.65 14.86
N ILE A 112 7.22 16.96 15.31
CA ILE A 112 6.01 16.24 14.89
C ILE A 112 5.75 16.59 13.41
N PRO A 113 5.54 15.61 12.53
CA PRO A 113 5.18 15.89 11.15
C PRO A 113 3.86 16.66 11.06
N ASP A 114 3.84 17.76 10.31
CA ASP A 114 2.58 18.36 9.90
C ASP A 114 1.98 17.49 8.80
N GLU A 115 1.00 16.67 9.14
CA GLU A 115 0.28 15.86 8.18
C GLU A 115 -0.61 16.73 7.29
N SER A 116 -0.39 16.64 6.01
CA SER A 116 -1.22 17.30 5.03
C SER A 116 -2.49 16.47 4.77
N LYS A 117 -3.61 17.15 4.56
CA LYS A 117 -4.85 16.48 4.16
C LYS A 117 -4.97 16.48 2.64
N TRP A 118 -5.29 15.33 2.08
CA TRP A 118 -5.50 15.13 0.66
C TRP A 118 -6.97 15.28 0.31
N LEU A 119 -7.27 16.14 -0.66
CA LEU A 119 -8.63 16.39 -1.12
C LEU A 119 -9.07 15.27 -2.08
N VAL A 120 -10.14 14.58 -1.73
CA VAL A 120 -10.77 13.57 -2.60
C VAL A 120 -11.89 14.22 -3.40
N VAL A 121 -11.84 14.08 -4.73
CA VAL A 121 -12.79 14.67 -5.67
C VAL A 121 -13.35 13.58 -6.58
N ASP A 122 -14.66 13.51 -6.65
CA ASP A 122 -15.37 12.62 -7.57
C ASP A 122 -15.21 13.10 -9.03
N ALA A 123 -14.72 12.23 -9.89
CA ALA A 123 -14.48 12.53 -11.31
C ALA A 123 -15.78 12.81 -12.09
N GLY A 124 -16.86 12.12 -11.73
CA GLY A 124 -18.15 12.26 -12.41
C GLY A 124 -18.84 13.58 -12.07
N THR A 125 -18.93 13.92 -10.77
CA THR A 125 -19.67 15.11 -10.31
C THR A 125 -18.78 16.33 -10.10
N ARG A 126 -17.46 16.18 -10.08
CA ARG A 126 -16.47 17.21 -9.73
C ARG A 126 -16.63 17.77 -8.31
N LYS A 127 -17.42 17.13 -7.46
CA LYS A 127 -17.64 17.54 -6.09
C LYS A 127 -16.59 16.95 -5.15
N MET A 128 -16.31 17.67 -4.07
CA MET A 128 -15.49 17.18 -2.96
C MET A 128 -16.23 16.03 -2.27
N VAL A 129 -15.56 14.90 -2.16
CA VAL A 129 -16.02 13.73 -1.38
C VAL A 129 -15.58 13.83 0.08
N GLY A 130 -14.33 14.21 0.32
CA GLY A 130 -13.78 14.33 1.67
C GLY A 130 -12.28 14.61 1.68
N LEU A 131 -11.66 14.34 2.81
CA LEU A 131 -10.22 14.48 3.04
C LEU A 131 -9.65 13.15 3.53
N LEU A 132 -8.43 12.83 3.12
CA LEU A 132 -7.66 11.69 3.59
C LEU A 132 -6.34 12.17 4.21
N ASP A 133 -5.84 11.40 5.16
CA ASP A 133 -4.56 11.65 5.79
C ASP A 133 -3.40 11.29 4.86
N GLU A 134 -2.34 12.08 4.90
CA GLU A 134 -1.16 11.89 4.06
C GLU A 134 -0.51 10.52 4.29
N SER A 135 -0.44 10.06 5.54
CA SER A 135 0.05 8.74 5.91
C SER A 135 -0.73 7.62 5.22
N PHE A 136 -2.06 7.67 5.23
CA PHE A 136 -2.93 6.71 4.55
C PHE A 136 -2.71 6.73 3.02
N VAL A 137 -2.62 7.92 2.43
CA VAL A 137 -2.38 8.06 0.99
C VAL A 137 -1.05 7.43 0.58
N PHE A 138 0.01 7.63 1.37
CA PHE A 138 1.33 7.05 1.05
C PHE A 138 1.44 5.55 1.29
N SER A 139 0.81 5.05 2.34
CA SER A 139 0.91 3.63 2.70
C SER A 139 -0.03 2.75 1.91
N SER A 140 -1.21 3.26 1.53
CA SER A 140 -2.34 2.41 1.13
C SER A 140 -2.92 2.74 -0.24
N LEU A 141 -2.61 3.89 -0.84
CA LEU A 141 -3.23 4.29 -2.10
C LEU A 141 -2.26 4.32 -3.27
N GLU A 142 -2.69 3.69 -4.34
CA GLU A 142 -2.11 3.77 -5.68
C GLU A 142 -3.24 3.99 -6.70
N PRO A 143 -2.96 4.42 -7.94
CA PRO A 143 -3.95 4.38 -9.00
C PRO A 143 -4.60 2.99 -9.10
N ASP A 144 -5.91 2.94 -9.27
CA ASP A 144 -6.79 1.76 -9.26
C ASP A 144 -7.08 1.12 -7.89
N SER A 145 -6.43 1.55 -6.79
CA SER A 145 -6.84 1.11 -5.46
C SER A 145 -8.23 1.63 -5.11
N THR A 146 -8.93 0.85 -4.29
CA THR A 146 -10.25 1.22 -3.77
C THR A 146 -10.16 1.53 -2.29
N PHE A 147 -10.99 2.49 -1.85
CA PHE A 147 -11.11 2.83 -0.43
C PHE A 147 -12.51 3.34 -0.14
N VAL A 148 -12.85 3.47 1.13
CA VAL A 148 -14.13 4.03 1.53
C VAL A 148 -13.99 5.38 2.16
N LEU A 149 -14.89 6.23 1.76
CA LEU A 149 -15.06 7.54 2.35
C LEU A 149 -16.56 7.88 2.38
N ARG A 150 -17.04 8.28 3.56
CA ARG A 150 -18.46 8.61 3.81
C ARG A 150 -19.44 7.47 3.49
N GLY A 151 -19.07 6.24 3.82
CA GLY A 151 -19.92 5.07 3.61
C GLY A 151 -20.11 4.67 2.15
N GLN A 152 -19.24 5.14 1.24
CA GLN A 152 -19.23 4.80 -0.18
C GLN A 152 -17.87 4.34 -0.63
N VAL A 153 -17.84 3.39 -1.56
CA VAL A 153 -16.62 2.86 -2.14
C VAL A 153 -16.18 3.73 -3.31
N TRP A 154 -14.92 4.10 -3.30
CA TRP A 154 -14.27 4.93 -4.30
C TRP A 154 -13.07 4.22 -4.90
N ARG A 155 -12.91 4.28 -6.21
CA ARG A 155 -11.70 3.85 -6.92
C ARG A 155 -10.83 5.05 -7.25
N VAL A 156 -9.54 4.96 -6.96
CA VAL A 156 -8.55 6.00 -7.33
C VAL A 156 -8.31 5.97 -8.83
N LEU A 157 -8.64 7.04 -9.53
CA LEU A 157 -8.35 7.21 -10.96
C LEU A 157 -6.98 7.86 -11.17
N SER A 158 -6.69 8.89 -10.40
CA SER A 158 -5.40 9.58 -10.45
C SER A 158 -5.12 10.35 -9.16
N MET A 159 -3.84 10.58 -8.90
CA MET A 159 -3.36 11.32 -7.75
C MET A 159 -2.54 12.53 -8.21
N ASP A 160 -3.04 13.75 -7.94
CA ASP A 160 -2.32 15.00 -8.16
C ASP A 160 -1.53 15.35 -6.90
N LEU A 161 -0.25 15.00 -6.94
CA LEU A 161 0.67 15.15 -5.82
C LEU A 161 1.03 16.62 -5.52
N GLU A 162 0.93 17.52 -6.51
CA GLU A 162 1.22 18.95 -6.30
C GLU A 162 0.07 19.67 -5.59
N ARG A 163 -1.16 19.28 -5.94
CA ARG A 163 -2.36 19.87 -5.37
C ARG A 163 -2.91 19.09 -4.20
N MET A 164 -2.25 17.98 -3.82
CA MET A 164 -2.71 17.02 -2.80
C MET A 164 -4.17 16.65 -3.04
N ARG A 165 -4.46 16.21 -4.27
CA ARG A 165 -5.81 15.88 -4.72
C ARG A 165 -5.83 14.46 -5.29
N ILE A 166 -6.86 13.71 -4.92
CA ILE A 166 -7.14 12.37 -5.46
C ILE A 166 -8.44 12.46 -6.26
N LEU A 167 -8.36 12.10 -7.53
CA LEU A 167 -9.53 11.96 -8.38
C LEU A 167 -10.04 10.53 -8.28
N VAL A 168 -11.31 10.38 -7.98
CA VAL A 168 -11.94 9.09 -7.73
C VAL A 168 -13.21 8.92 -8.53
N GLU A 169 -13.61 7.67 -8.75
CA GLU A 169 -14.96 7.34 -9.24
C GLU A 169 -15.70 6.48 -8.22
N ARG A 170 -17.01 6.68 -8.14
CA ARG A 170 -17.88 5.91 -7.26
C ARG A 170 -18.12 4.52 -7.85
N LEU A 171 -18.02 3.49 -6.99
CA LEU A 171 -18.40 2.13 -7.32
C LEU A 171 -19.80 1.84 -6.72
N GLU A 172 -20.78 1.50 -7.58
CA GLU A 172 -22.20 1.39 -7.19
C GLU A 172 -22.60 0.02 -6.62
N ASP A 173 -21.77 -1.02 -6.77
CA ASP A 173 -22.14 -2.41 -6.46
C ASP A 173 -21.10 -3.08 -5.54
N VAL A 174 -20.90 -2.54 -4.33
CA VAL A 174 -20.10 -3.22 -3.31
C VAL A 174 -21.00 -3.52 -2.12
N SER A 175 -21.19 -4.80 -1.84
CA SER A 175 -22.13 -5.31 -0.84
C SER A 175 -21.81 -4.94 0.61
N GLU A 176 -20.60 -4.48 0.89
CA GLU A 176 -20.21 -3.90 2.18
C GLU A 176 -19.12 -2.84 1.98
N PRO A 177 -19.26 -1.66 2.64
CA PRO A 177 -18.30 -0.58 2.49
C PRO A 177 -17.03 -0.85 3.32
N PRO A 178 -15.81 -0.80 2.74
CA PRO A 178 -14.59 -0.74 3.53
C PRO A 178 -14.61 0.50 4.41
N ARG A 179 -14.22 0.37 5.67
CA ARG A 179 -14.22 1.46 6.65
C ARG A 179 -12.92 2.22 6.62
N TRP A 180 -12.98 3.53 6.86
CA TRP A 180 -11.81 4.33 7.18
C TRP A 180 -11.26 3.85 8.52
N LEU A 181 -10.03 3.34 8.51
CA LEU A 181 -9.28 3.09 9.73
C LEU A 181 -8.63 4.42 10.13
N GLY A 182 -8.93 4.90 11.32
CA GLY A 182 -8.25 6.02 11.93
C GLY A 182 -6.75 5.73 12.15
N GLU A 183 -6.05 6.62 12.83
CA GLU A 183 -4.67 6.39 13.26
C GLU A 183 -4.60 5.07 14.06
N GLU A 184 -3.84 4.08 13.54
CA GLU A 184 -3.62 2.82 14.25
C GLU A 184 -2.66 3.07 15.42
N ILE A 185 -3.17 3.01 16.63
CA ILE A 185 -2.34 3.05 17.83
C ILE A 185 -1.67 1.67 17.98
N PRO A 186 -0.32 1.60 17.97
CA PRO A 186 0.36 0.32 18.11
C PRO A 186 0.02 -0.37 19.44
N VAL A 187 -0.39 -1.63 19.38
CA VAL A 187 -0.69 -2.45 20.56
C VAL A 187 0.59 -3.13 21.03
N PHE A 188 0.88 -2.99 22.33
CA PHE A 188 2.05 -3.60 22.96
C PHE A 188 1.90 -5.12 23.08
N PRO A 189 3.01 -5.89 23.04
CA PRO A 189 2.99 -7.35 23.20
C PRO A 189 2.32 -7.82 24.49
N GLU A 190 2.45 -7.05 25.58
CA GLU A 190 1.84 -7.35 26.88
C GLU A 190 0.31 -7.32 26.81
N VAL A 191 -0.25 -6.34 26.08
CA VAL A 191 -1.71 -6.25 25.86
C VAL A 191 -2.17 -7.41 24.98
N ALA A 192 -1.47 -7.67 23.87
CA ALA A 192 -1.83 -8.76 22.97
C ALA A 192 -1.78 -10.13 23.67
N ARG A 193 -0.77 -10.39 24.51
CA ARG A 193 -0.67 -11.62 25.31
C ARG A 193 -1.77 -11.72 26.37
N ALA A 194 -2.07 -10.61 27.06
CA ALA A 194 -3.16 -10.57 28.04
C ALA A 194 -4.51 -10.81 27.37
N THR A 195 -4.70 -10.38 26.13
CA THR A 195 -5.88 -10.68 25.33
C THR A 195 -5.97 -12.18 25.03
N ALA A 196 -4.86 -12.81 24.60
CA ALA A 196 -4.82 -14.25 24.36
C ALA A 196 -5.13 -15.06 25.63
N ASP A 197 -4.57 -14.65 26.78
CA ASP A 197 -4.88 -15.29 28.08
C ASP A 197 -6.38 -15.18 28.41
N LEU A 198 -6.95 -13.98 28.26
CA LEU A 198 -8.37 -13.73 28.52
C LEU A 198 -9.28 -14.56 27.61
N LEU A 199 -8.91 -14.74 26.33
CA LEU A 199 -9.64 -15.59 25.38
C LEU A 199 -9.61 -17.06 25.77
N ASN A 200 -8.54 -17.54 26.41
CA ASN A 200 -8.41 -18.94 26.83
C ASN A 200 -9.01 -19.21 28.22
N GLU A 201 -8.82 -18.29 29.16
CA GLU A 201 -9.30 -18.43 30.56
C GLU A 201 -10.75 -18.00 30.72
N GLY A 202 -11.25 -17.14 29.84
CA GLY A 202 -12.57 -16.53 29.92
C GLY A 202 -12.58 -15.22 30.72
N PRO A 203 -13.52 -14.31 30.40
CA PRO A 203 -13.59 -13.00 31.03
C PRO A 203 -14.18 -13.04 32.43
N SER A 204 -13.37 -12.81 33.45
CA SER A 204 -13.79 -12.89 34.88
C SER A 204 -14.78 -11.78 35.32
N PHE A 205 -14.91 -10.69 34.52
CA PHE A 205 -15.74 -9.53 34.86
C PHE A 205 -16.71 -9.10 33.74
N ALA A 206 -16.83 -9.89 32.67
CA ALA A 206 -17.85 -9.69 31.65
C ALA A 206 -19.12 -10.48 31.97
N THR A 207 -20.26 -9.93 31.62
CA THR A 207 -21.57 -10.58 31.81
C THR A 207 -22.42 -10.47 30.55
N GLY A 208 -23.41 -11.37 30.44
CA GLY A 208 -24.40 -11.30 29.37
C GLY A 208 -23.82 -11.48 27.97
N GLU A 209 -24.13 -10.55 27.07
CA GLU A 209 -23.76 -10.59 25.66
C GLU A 209 -22.25 -10.45 25.44
N ALA A 210 -21.59 -9.56 26.19
CA ALA A 210 -20.16 -9.37 26.16
C ALA A 210 -19.37 -10.64 26.48
N ALA A 211 -19.78 -11.38 27.50
CA ALA A 211 -19.15 -12.66 27.86
C ALA A 211 -19.30 -13.69 26.73
N ARG A 212 -20.49 -13.78 26.12
CA ARG A 212 -20.75 -14.71 25.00
C ARG A 212 -19.94 -14.37 23.78
N ALA A 213 -19.80 -13.06 23.43
CA ALA A 213 -19.02 -12.62 22.31
C ALA A 213 -17.53 -12.98 22.46
N VAL A 214 -16.96 -12.80 23.65
CA VAL A 214 -15.57 -13.17 23.94
C VAL A 214 -15.38 -14.69 23.97
N GLU A 215 -16.35 -15.44 24.53
CA GLU A 215 -16.32 -16.92 24.59
C GLU A 215 -16.30 -17.54 23.16
N ALA A 216 -16.98 -16.91 22.19
CA ALA A 216 -16.96 -17.36 20.80
C ALA A 216 -15.55 -17.32 20.16
N LEU A 217 -14.64 -16.52 20.71
CA LEU A 217 -13.24 -16.42 20.27
C LEU A 217 -12.28 -17.35 21.01
N ARG A 218 -12.79 -18.22 21.92
CA ARG A 218 -11.94 -19.12 22.71
C ARG A 218 -11.04 -19.98 21.83
N GLY A 219 -9.75 -20.05 22.16
CA GLY A 219 -8.75 -20.84 21.42
C GLY A 219 -8.32 -20.23 20.07
N SER A 220 -8.78 -19.02 19.71
CA SER A 220 -8.35 -18.34 18.50
C SER A 220 -6.89 -17.89 18.54
N LEU A 221 -6.38 -17.52 19.72
CA LEU A 221 -5.00 -17.09 19.97
C LEU A 221 -4.36 -17.93 21.07
N SER A 222 -3.04 -18.11 21.01
CA SER A 222 -2.25 -18.77 22.07
C SER A 222 -0.93 -18.03 22.30
N ARG A 223 -0.46 -18.03 23.57
CA ARG A 223 0.91 -17.57 23.92
C ARG A 223 1.97 -18.62 23.60
N ASP A 224 1.56 -19.89 23.58
CA ASP A 224 2.45 -21.05 23.53
C ASP A 224 2.52 -21.68 22.13
N ALA A 225 1.79 -21.14 21.17
CA ALA A 225 1.80 -21.59 19.78
C ALA A 225 1.44 -20.45 18.83
N VAL A 226 1.97 -20.53 17.60
CA VAL A 226 1.50 -19.74 16.45
C VAL A 226 0.58 -20.65 15.65
N TYR A 227 -0.62 -20.19 15.33
CA TYR A 227 -1.51 -20.94 14.45
C TYR A 227 -1.31 -20.50 13.00
N LEU A 228 -1.10 -21.47 12.11
CA LEU A 228 -1.05 -21.27 10.68
C LEU A 228 -2.35 -21.78 10.07
N GLU A 229 -3.11 -20.90 9.46
CA GLU A 229 -4.36 -21.19 8.79
C GLU A 229 -4.26 -20.86 7.32
N LYS A 230 -4.87 -21.68 6.45
CA LYS A 230 -4.80 -21.50 5.00
C LYS A 230 -6.17 -21.62 4.36
N GLU A 231 -6.45 -20.70 3.42
CA GLU A 231 -7.61 -20.77 2.52
C GLU A 231 -7.21 -20.31 1.11
N GLY A 232 -7.30 -21.20 0.13
CA GLY A 232 -6.91 -20.88 -1.26
C GLY A 232 -5.46 -20.42 -1.38
N ASN A 233 -5.26 -19.18 -1.81
CA ASN A 233 -3.96 -18.51 -1.98
C ASN A 233 -3.54 -17.64 -0.78
N THR A 234 -4.29 -17.70 0.30
CA THR A 234 -4.11 -16.89 1.50
C THR A 234 -3.60 -17.77 2.64
N VAL A 235 -2.56 -17.30 3.33
CA VAL A 235 -2.05 -17.92 4.57
C VAL A 235 -2.09 -16.86 5.67
N VAL A 236 -2.58 -17.26 6.83
CA VAL A 236 -2.69 -16.42 8.02
C VAL A 236 -1.88 -17.04 9.14
N LEU A 237 -1.02 -16.26 9.77
CA LEU A 237 -0.38 -16.61 11.04
C LEU A 237 -1.09 -15.86 12.15
N LEU A 238 -1.70 -16.59 13.09
CA LEU A 238 -2.36 -16.01 14.27
C LEU A 238 -1.41 -16.07 15.47
N HIS A 239 -1.31 -14.94 16.17
CA HIS A 239 -0.33 -14.77 17.24
C HIS A 239 -0.68 -13.58 18.15
N PRO A 240 -0.24 -13.53 19.41
CA PRO A 240 -0.38 -12.37 20.29
C PRO A 240 0.95 -11.59 20.41
N PHE A 241 1.53 -11.14 19.29
CA PHE A 241 2.87 -10.52 19.31
C PHE A 241 2.84 -9.00 19.44
N GLY A 242 1.67 -8.36 19.26
CA GLY A 242 1.57 -6.91 19.15
C GLY A 242 1.96 -6.38 17.77
N THR A 243 1.69 -5.11 17.54
CA THR A 243 1.72 -4.52 16.19
C THR A 243 3.11 -4.51 15.56
N LYS A 244 4.14 -4.10 16.31
CA LYS A 244 5.49 -3.90 15.74
C LYS A 244 6.15 -5.22 15.33
N LEU A 245 6.08 -6.24 16.19
CA LEU A 245 6.65 -7.55 15.89
C LEU A 245 5.91 -8.23 14.73
N ALA A 246 4.57 -8.11 14.70
CA ALA A 246 3.78 -8.62 13.59
C ALA A 246 4.17 -7.99 12.24
N TYR A 247 4.36 -6.68 12.19
CA TYR A 247 4.78 -5.98 10.98
C TYR A 247 6.21 -6.36 10.57
N SER A 248 7.14 -6.49 11.54
CA SER A 248 8.50 -6.98 11.28
C SER A 248 8.49 -8.39 10.66
N LEU A 249 7.66 -9.29 11.20
CA LEU A 249 7.50 -10.65 10.70
C LEU A 249 6.89 -10.67 9.30
N ALA A 250 5.86 -9.85 9.05
CA ALA A 250 5.21 -9.74 7.74
C ALA A 250 6.21 -9.31 6.65
N LEU A 251 7.02 -8.29 6.92
CA LEU A 251 8.06 -7.81 6.00
C LEU A 251 9.11 -8.90 5.70
N LEU A 252 9.59 -9.58 6.73
CA LEU A 252 10.56 -10.66 6.57
C LEU A 252 10.00 -11.79 5.71
N LEU A 253 8.79 -12.26 6.03
CA LEU A 253 8.13 -13.36 5.31
C LEU A 253 7.83 -12.98 3.86
N SER A 254 7.30 -11.78 3.61
CA SER A 254 7.07 -11.29 2.24
C SER A 254 8.37 -11.36 1.43
N LYS A 255 9.47 -10.81 1.94
CA LYS A 255 10.77 -10.83 1.27
C LYS A 255 11.30 -12.24 0.99
N ARG A 256 11.28 -13.13 1.99
CA ARG A 256 11.75 -14.52 1.84
C ARG A 256 10.92 -15.30 0.83
N LEU A 257 9.60 -15.16 0.90
CA LEU A 257 8.68 -15.82 -0.01
C LEU A 257 8.78 -15.26 -1.44
N GLU A 258 8.95 -13.95 -1.60
CA GLU A 258 9.22 -13.34 -2.92
C GLU A 258 10.50 -13.91 -3.56
N ALA A 259 11.55 -14.10 -2.76
CA ALA A 259 12.79 -14.74 -3.23
C ALA A 259 12.56 -16.22 -3.62
N MET A 260 11.70 -16.95 -2.90
CA MET A 260 11.39 -18.36 -3.19
C MET A 260 10.50 -18.52 -4.43
N TYR A 261 9.52 -17.67 -4.62
CA TYR A 261 8.52 -17.78 -5.70
C TYR A 261 8.86 -16.96 -6.95
N GLY A 262 9.76 -15.98 -6.85
CA GLY A 262 10.05 -15.04 -7.94
C GLY A 262 8.88 -14.14 -8.32
N SER A 263 7.90 -13.98 -7.42
CA SER A 263 6.70 -13.15 -7.61
C SER A 263 6.35 -12.40 -6.33
N SER A 264 5.68 -11.26 -6.45
CA SER A 264 5.27 -10.46 -5.32
C SER A 264 4.33 -11.21 -4.40
N ILE A 265 4.56 -11.09 -3.10
CA ILE A 265 3.69 -11.59 -2.03
C ILE A 265 3.07 -10.38 -1.34
N ALA A 266 1.77 -10.28 -1.42
CA ALA A 266 1.04 -9.26 -0.70
C ALA A 266 0.97 -9.63 0.78
N MET A 267 1.11 -8.62 1.67
CA MET A 267 1.10 -8.82 3.11
C MET A 267 0.24 -7.78 3.81
N ASP A 268 -0.38 -8.18 4.90
CA ASP A 268 -0.97 -7.32 5.92
C ASP A 268 -0.65 -7.86 7.31
N SER A 269 -0.73 -7.01 8.33
CA SER A 269 -0.48 -7.43 9.70
C SER A 269 -1.27 -6.61 10.70
N SER A 270 -1.60 -7.23 11.83
CA SER A 270 -2.13 -6.56 13.00
C SER A 270 -1.45 -7.10 14.25
N GLN A 271 -1.85 -6.60 15.41
CA GLN A 271 -1.36 -7.12 16.68
C GLN A 271 -1.62 -8.63 16.91
N TYR A 272 -2.52 -9.23 16.11
CA TYR A 272 -2.97 -10.63 16.27
C TYR A 272 -2.73 -11.52 15.06
N HIS A 273 -2.37 -10.97 13.91
CA HIS A 273 -2.12 -11.77 12.72
C HIS A 273 -1.06 -11.19 11.78
N VAL A 274 -0.49 -12.08 10.97
CA VAL A 274 0.18 -11.78 9.70
C VAL A 274 -0.60 -12.48 8.60
N LEU A 275 -1.06 -11.71 7.62
CA LEU A 275 -1.77 -12.18 6.43
C LEU A 275 -0.82 -12.10 5.24
N LEU A 276 -0.73 -13.21 4.50
CA LEU A 276 0.10 -13.33 3.29
C LEU A 276 -0.76 -13.84 2.15
N GLU A 277 -0.66 -13.23 0.98
CA GLU A 277 -1.38 -13.65 -0.21
C GLU A 277 -0.45 -13.68 -1.42
N GLY A 278 -0.46 -14.78 -2.17
CA GLY A 278 0.39 -14.95 -3.34
C GLY A 278 -0.04 -16.14 -4.20
N HIS A 279 0.24 -16.08 -5.51
CA HIS A 279 -0.05 -17.19 -6.39
C HIS A 279 0.68 -18.46 -5.96
N TYR A 280 -0.06 -19.54 -5.71
CA TYR A 280 0.46 -20.83 -5.25
C TYR A 280 1.10 -20.83 -3.86
N LEU A 281 0.83 -19.83 -3.03
CA LEU A 281 1.35 -19.77 -1.67
C LEU A 281 0.90 -20.99 -0.88
N SER A 282 1.85 -21.68 -0.23
CA SER A 282 1.58 -22.86 0.61
C SER A 282 1.98 -22.64 2.07
N GLY A 283 1.33 -23.35 2.99
CA GLY A 283 1.71 -23.37 4.40
C GLY A 283 3.15 -23.84 4.59
N ASP A 284 3.56 -24.91 3.87
CA ASP A 284 4.93 -25.44 3.92
C ASP A 284 5.98 -24.40 3.54
N ALA A 285 5.71 -23.55 2.54
CA ALA A 285 6.64 -22.49 2.14
C ALA A 285 6.76 -21.41 3.22
N VAL A 286 5.65 -21.07 3.90
CA VAL A 286 5.68 -20.13 5.04
C VAL A 286 6.46 -20.74 6.21
N LEU A 287 6.26 -22.03 6.51
CA LEU A 287 7.04 -22.75 7.53
C LEU A 287 8.53 -22.81 7.18
N ALA A 288 8.86 -23.06 5.92
CA ALA A 288 10.24 -23.02 5.45
C ALA A 288 10.86 -21.63 5.61
N ALA A 289 10.13 -20.57 5.22
CA ALA A 289 10.55 -19.19 5.37
C ALA A 289 10.76 -18.78 6.86
N LEU A 290 9.92 -19.25 7.78
CA LEU A 290 10.09 -19.03 9.23
C LEU A 290 11.36 -19.69 9.79
N ARG A 291 11.75 -20.84 9.24
CA ARG A 291 12.90 -21.63 9.69
C ARG A 291 14.21 -21.28 8.99
N MET A 292 14.17 -20.48 7.93
CA MET A 292 15.37 -20.06 7.20
C MET A 292 16.37 -19.38 8.14
N GLU A 293 17.64 -19.78 8.02
CA GLU A 293 18.75 -19.10 8.66
C GLU A 293 19.07 -17.80 7.92
N GLY A 294 19.61 -16.81 8.64
CA GLY A 294 19.95 -15.51 8.11
C GLY A 294 20.01 -14.45 9.20
N ASP A 295 20.23 -13.22 8.80
CA ASP A 295 20.09 -12.04 9.66
C ASP A 295 18.74 -11.36 9.40
N PRO A 296 17.71 -11.62 10.24
CA PRO A 296 16.37 -11.06 10.01
C PRO A 296 16.35 -9.53 10.04
N ALA A 297 17.26 -8.90 10.83
CA ALA A 297 17.30 -7.44 10.91
C ALA A 297 17.80 -6.85 9.59
N ALA A 298 18.91 -7.37 9.05
CA ALA A 298 19.41 -6.93 7.75
C ALA A 298 18.42 -7.21 6.61
N GLU A 299 17.75 -8.37 6.64
CA GLU A 299 16.74 -8.72 5.63
C GLU A 299 15.54 -7.78 5.66
N VAL A 300 15.06 -7.39 6.85
CA VAL A 300 13.95 -6.41 7.00
C VAL A 300 14.39 -5.02 6.58
N GLU A 301 15.57 -4.56 7.01
CA GLU A 301 16.11 -3.26 6.58
C GLU A 301 16.22 -3.15 5.04
N GLU A 302 16.67 -4.21 4.38
CA GLU A 302 16.76 -4.24 2.92
C GLU A 302 15.38 -4.22 2.24
N ALA A 303 14.33 -4.74 2.90
CA ALA A 303 12.96 -4.72 2.39
C ALA A 303 12.29 -3.34 2.56
N LEU A 304 12.69 -2.54 3.56
CA LEU A 304 12.05 -1.26 3.89
C LEU A 304 11.90 -0.28 2.71
N PRO A 305 12.90 -0.08 1.84
CA PRO A 305 12.76 0.81 0.67
C PRO A 305 11.69 0.37 -0.33
N GLY A 306 11.18 -0.87 -0.23
CA GLY A 306 10.02 -1.36 -0.99
C GLY A 306 8.67 -0.90 -0.42
N THR A 307 8.62 -0.34 0.79
CA THR A 307 7.39 -0.02 1.51
C THR A 307 6.97 1.44 1.37
N GLY A 308 5.66 1.71 1.39
CA GLY A 308 5.11 3.07 1.44
C GLY A 308 5.49 3.82 2.72
N VAL A 309 5.55 3.11 3.85
CA VAL A 309 5.92 3.64 5.17
C VAL A 309 7.33 4.25 5.13
N PHE A 310 8.31 3.55 4.55
CA PHE A 310 9.68 4.08 4.44
C PHE A 310 9.73 5.40 3.64
N TRP A 311 9.03 5.47 2.50
CA TRP A 311 9.02 6.68 1.68
C TRP A 311 8.32 7.85 2.35
N TYR A 312 7.24 7.59 3.09
CA TYR A 312 6.56 8.58 3.92
C TYR A 312 7.51 9.15 4.98
N VAL A 313 8.17 8.28 5.74
CA VAL A 313 9.13 8.70 6.78
C VAL A 313 10.31 9.44 6.16
N LEU A 314 10.89 8.94 5.06
CA LEU A 314 12.03 9.59 4.38
C LEU A 314 11.67 10.99 3.89
N TYR A 315 10.46 11.18 3.37
CA TYR A 315 9.96 12.48 2.94
C TYR A 315 9.94 13.48 4.11
N HIS A 316 9.36 13.10 5.23
CA HIS A 316 9.30 13.96 6.41
C HIS A 316 10.67 14.21 7.04
N VAL A 317 11.49 13.20 7.16
CA VAL A 317 12.88 13.33 7.64
C VAL A 317 13.65 14.30 6.74
N ALA A 318 13.62 14.15 5.44
CA ALA A 318 14.32 15.04 4.52
C ALA A 318 13.90 16.50 4.67
N ARG A 319 12.60 16.77 4.89
CA ARG A 319 12.10 18.13 5.18
C ARG A 319 12.68 18.70 6.49
N LYS A 320 12.83 17.86 7.53
CA LYS A 320 13.43 18.29 8.80
C LYS A 320 14.91 18.66 8.65
N PHE A 321 15.60 18.07 7.69
CA PHE A 321 16.95 18.50 7.28
C PHE A 321 16.93 19.69 6.31
N GLY A 322 15.79 20.32 6.06
CA GLY A 322 15.65 21.48 5.18
C GLY A 322 15.68 21.18 3.69
N LEU A 323 15.63 19.89 3.27
CA LEU A 323 15.47 19.54 1.87
C LEU A 323 14.04 19.75 1.42
N ARG A 324 13.88 20.48 0.33
CA ARG A 324 12.60 20.58 -0.37
C ARG A 324 12.53 19.47 -1.41
N LEU A 325 12.04 18.33 -1.01
CA LEU A 325 11.74 17.25 -1.93
C LEU A 325 10.29 17.40 -2.40
N ASP A 326 10.10 17.29 -3.71
CA ASP A 326 8.80 17.02 -4.25
C ASP A 326 8.44 15.56 -3.93
N ILE A 327 7.23 15.35 -3.48
CA ILE A 327 6.67 14.05 -3.10
C ILE A 327 6.81 13.02 -4.25
N ARG A 328 6.71 13.45 -5.52
CA ARG A 328 6.94 12.61 -6.71
C ARG A 328 8.39 12.18 -6.85
N SER A 329 9.31 13.05 -6.39
CA SER A 329 10.74 12.82 -6.57
C SER A 329 11.31 11.86 -5.52
N VAL A 330 10.65 11.71 -4.36
CA VAL A 330 11.14 10.89 -3.24
C VAL A 330 11.31 9.43 -3.67
N ARG A 331 10.33 8.85 -4.34
CA ARG A 331 10.36 7.44 -4.81
C ARG A 331 11.21 7.21 -6.06
N ARG A 332 11.80 8.24 -6.67
CA ARG A 332 12.64 8.05 -7.87
C ARG A 332 13.95 7.34 -7.54
N PRO A 333 14.39 6.38 -8.35
CA PRO A 333 15.67 5.68 -8.13
C PRO A 333 16.88 6.61 -8.04
N SER A 334 16.84 7.75 -8.73
CA SER A 334 17.89 8.78 -8.68
C SER A 334 17.94 9.46 -7.30
N THR A 335 16.78 9.77 -6.70
CA THR A 335 16.68 10.36 -5.36
C THR A 335 17.13 9.36 -4.30
N ALA A 336 16.66 8.11 -4.39
CA ALA A 336 17.08 7.02 -3.51
C ALA A 336 18.61 6.87 -3.50
N ARG A 337 19.24 6.75 -4.69
CA ARG A 337 20.71 6.65 -4.82
C ARG A 337 21.45 7.84 -4.24
N ARG A 338 20.90 9.06 -4.40
CA ARG A 338 21.51 10.28 -3.85
C ARG A 338 21.43 10.32 -2.33
N LEU A 339 20.33 9.85 -1.73
CA LEU A 339 20.09 9.91 -0.30
C LEU A 339 20.63 8.70 0.46
N SER A 340 20.78 7.53 -0.16
CA SER A 340 21.12 6.26 0.50
C SER A 340 22.43 6.26 1.33
N ARG A 341 23.34 7.22 1.04
CA ARG A 341 24.62 7.36 1.79
C ARG A 341 24.62 8.58 2.71
N THR A 342 23.46 9.18 2.99
CA THR A 342 23.38 10.39 3.80
C THR A 342 22.78 10.11 5.18
N PRO A 343 23.02 10.99 6.16
CA PRO A 343 22.36 10.95 7.47
C PRO A 343 20.82 10.91 7.35
N ILE A 344 20.24 11.51 6.29
CA ILE A 344 18.79 11.51 6.06
C ILE A 344 18.24 10.09 5.88
N TRP A 345 18.93 9.27 5.11
CA TRP A 345 18.52 7.88 4.86
C TRP A 345 18.62 7.03 6.12
N ARG A 346 19.74 7.13 6.83
CA ARG A 346 19.94 6.42 8.11
C ARG A 346 18.93 6.85 9.16
N GLU A 347 18.64 8.13 9.25
CA GLU A 347 17.62 8.65 10.15
C GLU A 347 16.23 8.12 9.80
N ALA A 348 15.89 8.02 8.50
CA ALA A 348 14.63 7.45 8.06
C ALA A 348 14.52 5.97 8.42
N LEU A 349 15.57 5.16 8.18
CA LEU A 349 15.61 3.75 8.59
C LEU A 349 15.44 3.61 10.11
N ALA A 350 16.25 4.32 10.90
CA ALA A 350 16.19 4.27 12.35
C ALA A 350 14.84 4.75 12.91
N LYS A 351 14.18 5.71 12.21
CA LYS A 351 12.84 6.15 12.61
C LYS A 351 11.77 5.12 12.26
N VAL A 352 11.85 4.46 11.09
CA VAL A 352 10.93 3.37 10.76
C VAL A 352 11.12 2.20 11.72
N GLU A 353 12.35 1.82 12.02
CA GLU A 353 12.65 0.80 13.02
C GLU A 353 12.02 1.14 14.37
N TRP A 354 12.26 2.37 14.86
CA TRP A 354 11.74 2.81 16.14
C TRP A 354 10.21 2.84 16.20
N ASP A 355 9.55 3.36 15.16
CA ASP A 355 8.11 3.61 15.18
C ASP A 355 7.30 2.35 14.83
N TYR A 356 7.81 1.48 13.95
CA TYR A 356 7.03 0.41 13.32
C TYR A 356 7.56 -1.01 13.54
N LEU A 357 8.82 -1.20 13.96
CA LEU A 357 9.46 -2.52 14.02
C LEU A 357 9.86 -2.91 15.45
N ASP A 358 10.04 -4.22 15.64
CA ASP A 358 10.71 -4.83 16.79
C ASP A 358 11.66 -5.95 16.31
N LEU A 359 12.84 -5.57 15.87
CA LEU A 359 13.82 -6.49 15.28
C LEU A 359 14.44 -7.43 16.33
N GLY A 360 14.57 -6.96 17.58
CA GLY A 360 15.06 -7.79 18.68
C GLY A 360 14.10 -8.94 19.01
N ALA A 361 12.81 -8.61 19.15
CA ALA A 361 11.79 -9.61 19.38
C ALA A 361 11.57 -10.54 18.16
N LEU A 362 11.80 -10.04 16.92
CA LEU A 362 11.77 -10.87 15.72
C LEU A 362 12.84 -11.96 15.74
N GLN A 363 14.07 -11.61 16.09
CA GLN A 363 15.18 -12.56 16.21
C GLN A 363 14.88 -13.64 17.27
N GLU A 364 14.37 -13.23 18.43
CA GLU A 364 13.98 -14.16 19.50
C GLU A 364 12.85 -15.09 19.03
N LEU A 365 11.81 -14.54 18.40
CA LEU A 365 10.68 -15.31 17.87
C LEU A 365 11.14 -16.41 16.90
N LEU A 366 11.97 -16.07 15.92
CA LEU A 366 12.47 -17.04 14.94
C LEU A 366 13.36 -18.11 15.59
N THR A 367 14.12 -17.74 16.60
CA THR A 367 14.93 -18.71 17.38
C THR A 367 14.03 -19.71 18.09
N ARG A 368 12.98 -19.25 18.76
CA ARG A 368 11.99 -20.10 19.45
C ARG A 368 11.19 -20.99 18.50
N ILE A 369 10.91 -20.53 17.28
CA ILE A 369 10.26 -21.38 16.26
C ILE A 369 11.21 -22.46 15.77
N ARG A 370 12.50 -22.15 15.57
CA ARG A 370 13.52 -23.09 15.09
C ARG A 370 13.88 -24.17 16.12
N ASP A 371 13.99 -23.80 17.38
CA ASP A 371 14.31 -24.74 18.48
C ASP A 371 13.08 -25.52 18.98
N GLY A 372 11.89 -25.17 18.46
CA GLY A 372 10.63 -25.84 18.80
C GLY A 372 9.99 -25.39 20.12
N SER A 373 10.57 -24.43 20.85
CA SER A 373 9.99 -23.89 22.08
C SER A 373 8.72 -23.05 21.83
N LEU A 374 8.49 -22.62 20.57
CA LEU A 374 7.25 -22.03 20.11
C LEU A 374 6.79 -22.76 18.83
N PRO A 375 5.91 -23.75 18.95
CA PRO A 375 5.43 -24.52 17.81
C PRO A 375 4.54 -23.71 16.91
N VAL A 376 4.65 -23.96 15.59
CA VAL A 376 3.68 -23.49 14.59
C VAL A 376 2.73 -24.63 14.29
N VAL A 377 1.45 -24.44 14.60
CA VAL A 377 0.39 -25.46 14.48
C VAL A 377 -0.48 -25.12 13.27
N GLU A 378 -0.47 -26.01 12.28
CA GLU A 378 -1.37 -25.89 11.14
C GLU A 378 -2.78 -26.34 11.50
N ARG A 379 -3.78 -25.55 11.07
CA ARG A 379 -5.19 -25.88 11.24
C ARG A 379 -6.04 -25.25 10.12
N PRO A 380 -7.28 -25.73 9.89
CA PRO A 380 -8.22 -25.09 8.98
C PRO A 380 -8.55 -23.66 9.43
N MET A 381 -8.90 -22.78 8.47
CA MET A 381 -9.42 -21.45 8.77
C MET A 381 -10.62 -21.54 9.71
N GLN A 382 -10.61 -20.74 10.78
CA GLN A 382 -11.65 -20.70 11.80
C GLN A 382 -12.55 -19.48 11.61
N ASP A 383 -13.83 -19.56 12.02
CA ASP A 383 -14.78 -18.43 11.96
C ASP A 383 -14.24 -17.19 12.70
N ALA A 384 -13.57 -17.39 13.84
CA ALA A 384 -12.91 -16.31 14.58
C ALA A 384 -11.82 -15.58 13.77
N THR A 385 -11.10 -16.32 12.91
CA THR A 385 -10.10 -15.73 12.00
C THR A 385 -10.76 -14.97 10.88
N GLU A 386 -11.85 -15.48 10.33
CA GLU A 386 -12.62 -14.76 9.31
C GLU A 386 -13.16 -13.44 9.86
N GLU A 387 -13.65 -13.44 11.09
CA GLU A 387 -14.11 -12.22 11.76
C GLU A 387 -12.97 -11.23 11.98
N LEU A 388 -11.81 -11.70 12.49
CA LEU A 388 -10.61 -10.87 12.66
C LEU A 388 -10.14 -10.23 11.34
N LEU A 389 -10.23 -10.97 10.24
CA LEU A 389 -9.81 -10.53 8.92
C LEU A 389 -10.88 -9.74 8.15
N SER A 390 -12.14 -9.73 8.59
CA SER A 390 -13.27 -9.22 7.81
C SER A 390 -13.06 -7.80 7.29
N GLU A 391 -12.54 -6.88 8.10
CA GLU A 391 -12.19 -5.52 7.65
C GLU A 391 -10.96 -5.47 6.77
N ARG A 392 -9.91 -6.23 7.11
CA ARG A 392 -8.62 -6.17 6.44
C ARG A 392 -8.64 -6.92 5.12
N ARG A 393 -9.39 -8.02 5.00
CA ARG A 393 -9.62 -8.69 3.71
C ARG A 393 -10.29 -7.79 2.69
N GLU A 394 -11.15 -6.88 3.09
CA GLU A 394 -11.77 -5.92 2.16
C GLU A 394 -10.78 -4.88 1.66
N LEU A 395 -9.93 -4.35 2.53
CA LEU A 395 -8.83 -3.47 2.17
C LEU A 395 -7.80 -4.18 1.29
N PHE A 396 -7.47 -5.43 1.65
CA PHE A 396 -6.48 -6.25 0.96
C PHE A 396 -6.97 -6.74 -0.41
N ARG A 397 -8.24 -7.11 -0.52
CA ARG A 397 -8.91 -7.51 -1.78
C ARG A 397 -9.03 -6.35 -2.77
N ALA A 398 -8.94 -5.12 -2.31
CA ALA A 398 -8.88 -3.95 -3.17
C ALA A 398 -7.54 -3.83 -3.94
N ILE A 399 -6.48 -4.47 -3.47
CA ILE A 399 -5.14 -4.44 -4.07
C ILE A 399 -4.94 -5.62 -5.05
N VAL A 400 -5.66 -6.75 -4.85
CA VAL A 400 -5.57 -7.94 -5.71
C VAL A 400 -6.81 -8.06 -6.59
N PRO A 401 -6.69 -8.27 -7.93
CA PRO A 401 -7.84 -8.47 -8.81
C PRO A 401 -8.63 -9.70 -8.40
N THR A 402 -9.66 -9.54 -7.59
CA THR A 402 -10.55 -10.63 -7.19
C THR A 402 -11.51 -10.99 -8.31
N ARG A 403 -12.11 -12.18 -8.22
CA ARG A 403 -13.16 -12.64 -9.12
C ARG A 403 -14.28 -11.59 -9.29
N LYS A 404 -14.60 -10.80 -8.26
CA LYS A 404 -15.57 -9.69 -8.31
C LYS A 404 -15.08 -8.51 -9.17
N ILE A 405 -13.81 -8.10 -9.09
CA ILE A 405 -13.25 -7.05 -9.97
C ILE A 405 -13.26 -7.53 -11.42
N VAL A 406 -12.86 -8.78 -11.66
CA VAL A 406 -12.94 -9.39 -12.99
C VAL A 406 -14.37 -9.39 -13.51
N GLU A 407 -15.38 -9.73 -12.69
CA GLU A 407 -16.80 -9.67 -13.05
C GLU A 407 -17.29 -8.24 -13.31
N MET A 408 -16.87 -7.27 -12.49
CA MET A 408 -17.24 -5.85 -12.70
C MET A 408 -16.63 -5.29 -13.97
N VAL A 409 -15.32 -5.54 -14.19
CA VAL A 409 -14.65 -5.15 -15.43
C VAL A 409 -15.29 -5.86 -16.63
N LYS A 410 -15.60 -7.15 -16.52
CA LYS A 410 -16.33 -7.89 -17.54
C LYS A 410 -17.69 -7.23 -17.88
N LYS A 411 -18.49 -6.88 -16.86
CA LYS A 411 -19.77 -6.17 -17.05
C LYS A 411 -19.57 -4.83 -17.75
N ARG A 412 -18.53 -4.07 -17.39
CA ARG A 412 -18.18 -2.80 -18.05
C ARG A 412 -17.80 -3.04 -19.50
N LEU A 413 -16.85 -3.94 -19.77
CA LEU A 413 -16.39 -4.26 -21.12
C LEU A 413 -17.53 -4.76 -22.02
N LEU A 414 -18.44 -5.56 -21.48
CA LEU A 414 -19.63 -6.03 -22.19
C LEU A 414 -20.59 -4.91 -22.60
N ARG A 415 -20.66 -3.82 -21.82
CA ARG A 415 -21.53 -2.66 -22.09
C ARG A 415 -20.90 -1.64 -23.05
N GLU A 416 -19.60 -1.78 -23.36
CA GLU A 416 -18.90 -0.87 -24.26
C GLU A 416 -19.51 -0.91 -25.66
N ARG A 417 -19.58 0.27 -26.32
CA ARG A 417 -20.18 0.43 -27.64
C ARG A 417 -19.10 0.50 -28.71
N PHE A 418 -19.34 -0.26 -29.77
CA PHE A 418 -18.52 -0.25 -30.97
C PHE A 418 -19.34 0.15 -32.19
N VAL A 419 -18.66 0.80 -33.13
CA VAL A 419 -19.17 1.06 -34.47
C VAL A 419 -18.50 0.08 -35.42
N PHE A 420 -19.32 -0.62 -36.18
CA PHE A 420 -18.92 -1.57 -37.19
C PHE A 420 -19.15 -0.99 -38.58
N GLY A 421 -18.28 -1.33 -39.50
CA GLY A 421 -18.44 -1.02 -40.90
C GLY A 421 -18.20 -2.24 -41.79
N CYS A 422 -18.98 -2.38 -42.83
CA CYS A 422 -18.77 -3.43 -43.82
C CYS A 422 -18.04 -2.88 -45.06
N MET A 423 -16.87 -3.45 -45.36
CA MET A 423 -16.07 -3.05 -46.53
C MET A 423 -16.73 -3.43 -47.85
N ASN A 424 -17.69 -4.38 -47.85
CA ASN A 424 -18.42 -4.79 -49.07
C ASN A 424 -19.58 -3.86 -49.40
N CYS A 425 -20.55 -3.72 -48.47
CA CYS A 425 -21.76 -2.92 -48.75
C CYS A 425 -21.68 -1.48 -48.21
N LYS A 426 -20.57 -1.08 -47.58
CA LYS A 426 -20.30 0.26 -47.05
C LYS A 426 -21.27 0.74 -45.94
N ARG A 427 -22.13 -0.14 -45.44
CA ARG A 427 -23.07 0.21 -44.35
C ARG A 427 -22.37 0.11 -42.99
N MET A 428 -22.85 0.95 -42.09
CA MET A 428 -22.40 1.03 -40.69
C MET A 428 -23.54 0.70 -39.75
N TRP A 429 -23.18 0.15 -38.56
CA TRP A 429 -24.11 -0.08 -37.46
C TRP A 429 -23.37 0.00 -36.14
N ARG A 430 -24.12 0.13 -35.06
CA ARG A 430 -23.58 0.15 -33.69
C ARG A 430 -24.08 -1.06 -32.93
N MET A 431 -23.22 -1.63 -32.09
CA MET A 431 -23.56 -2.73 -31.18
C MET A 431 -22.76 -2.60 -29.91
N ARG A 432 -23.32 -3.08 -28.82
CA ARG A 432 -22.55 -3.32 -27.59
C ARG A 432 -21.89 -4.69 -27.66
N VAL A 433 -20.81 -4.88 -26.87
CA VAL A 433 -20.07 -6.14 -26.86
C VAL A 433 -20.98 -7.32 -26.51
N TYR A 434 -21.93 -7.16 -25.57
CA TYR A 434 -22.86 -8.24 -25.18
C TYR A 434 -23.88 -8.60 -26.28
N GLU A 435 -24.15 -7.68 -27.20
CA GLU A 435 -25.09 -7.88 -28.33
C GLU A 435 -24.44 -8.62 -29.49
N PHE A 436 -23.12 -8.76 -29.47
CA PHE A 436 -22.36 -9.35 -30.56
C PHE A 436 -22.44 -10.88 -30.55
N ASP A 437 -22.86 -11.45 -31.66
CA ASP A 437 -23.01 -12.90 -31.87
C ASP A 437 -21.99 -13.43 -32.91
N GLU A 438 -22.09 -12.97 -34.15
CA GLU A 438 -21.25 -13.46 -35.24
C GLU A 438 -20.53 -12.33 -36.00
N PRO A 439 -19.28 -12.56 -36.49
CA PRO A 439 -18.52 -11.59 -37.26
C PRO A 439 -18.98 -11.50 -38.74
N ILE A 440 -20.26 -11.22 -38.94
CA ILE A 440 -20.88 -11.05 -40.25
C ILE A 440 -21.68 -9.74 -40.37
N CYS A 441 -21.70 -9.17 -41.55
CA CYS A 441 -22.51 -8.00 -41.81
C CYS A 441 -24.01 -8.35 -41.80
N PRO A 442 -24.84 -7.68 -40.98
CA PRO A 442 -26.28 -7.95 -40.92
C PRO A 442 -27.02 -7.62 -42.24
N PHE A 443 -26.42 -6.83 -43.11
CA PHE A 443 -27.07 -6.35 -44.35
C PHE A 443 -26.69 -7.20 -45.58
N CYS A 444 -25.43 -7.59 -45.71
CA CYS A 444 -24.96 -8.33 -46.93
C CYS A 444 -24.29 -9.66 -46.61
N ARG A 445 -24.24 -10.06 -45.35
CA ARG A 445 -23.62 -11.32 -44.87
C ARG A 445 -22.12 -11.42 -45.12
N GLY A 446 -21.48 -10.33 -45.58
CA GLY A 446 -20.03 -10.31 -45.80
C GLY A 446 -19.22 -10.31 -44.49
N ARG A 447 -18.00 -10.88 -44.55
CA ARG A 447 -17.10 -10.99 -43.37
C ARG A 447 -15.97 -9.97 -43.36
N ARG A 448 -15.89 -9.07 -44.34
CA ARG A 448 -14.88 -7.98 -44.36
C ARG A 448 -15.38 -6.81 -43.52
N LEU A 449 -15.18 -6.92 -42.22
CA LEU A 449 -15.63 -5.93 -41.25
C LEU A 449 -14.47 -5.06 -40.78
N VAL A 450 -14.76 -3.82 -40.49
CA VAL A 450 -13.91 -2.89 -39.73
C VAL A 450 -14.65 -2.48 -38.47
N VAL A 451 -13.91 -2.29 -37.37
CA VAL A 451 -14.51 -1.97 -36.08
C VAL A 451 -13.69 -0.92 -35.35
N ALA A 452 -14.37 0.01 -34.69
CA ALA A 452 -13.76 1.04 -33.84
C ALA A 452 -14.66 1.36 -32.65
N LYS A 453 -14.12 1.98 -31.59
CA LYS A 453 -14.93 2.54 -30.50
C LYS A 453 -15.82 3.68 -31.01
N GLU A 454 -16.97 3.89 -30.35
CA GLU A 454 -18.02 4.82 -30.81
C GLU A 454 -17.49 6.23 -31.10
N PHE A 455 -16.55 6.75 -30.33
CA PHE A 455 -16.01 8.10 -30.53
C PHE A 455 -15.18 8.25 -31.83
N TYR A 456 -14.84 7.15 -32.51
CA TYR A 456 -14.21 7.17 -33.84
C TYR A 456 -15.17 7.00 -35.01
N GLU A 457 -16.47 7.08 -34.79
CA GLU A 457 -17.50 6.84 -35.82
C GLU A 457 -17.27 7.65 -37.10
N GLU A 458 -17.03 8.95 -36.97
CA GLU A 458 -16.84 9.83 -38.13
C GLU A 458 -15.57 9.46 -38.94
N LYS A 459 -14.50 9.09 -38.24
CA LYS A 459 -13.28 8.61 -38.91
C LYS A 459 -13.53 7.27 -39.62
N LEU A 460 -14.30 6.37 -39.02
CA LEU A 460 -14.67 5.09 -39.63
C LEU A 460 -15.56 5.29 -40.86
N ARG A 461 -16.48 6.29 -40.85
CA ARG A 461 -17.33 6.65 -41.99
C ARG A 461 -16.49 7.10 -43.18
N ARG A 462 -15.44 7.92 -42.96
CA ARG A 462 -14.51 8.33 -44.01
C ARG A 462 -13.74 7.14 -44.58
N VAL A 463 -13.29 6.19 -43.74
CA VAL A 463 -12.66 4.94 -44.19
C VAL A 463 -13.56 4.17 -45.18
N LEU A 464 -14.85 4.04 -44.88
CA LEU A 464 -15.79 3.31 -45.74
C LEU A 464 -16.06 4.02 -47.07
N LYS A 465 -16.00 5.36 -47.10
CA LYS A 465 -16.12 6.17 -48.30
C LYS A 465 -14.83 6.19 -49.16
N GLY A 466 -13.71 5.73 -48.63
CA GLY A 466 -12.41 5.82 -49.29
C GLY A 466 -11.69 7.15 -49.08
N GLU A 467 -12.17 7.99 -48.18
CA GLU A 467 -11.68 9.35 -47.85
C GLU A 467 -10.75 9.38 -46.62
N CYS A 468 -10.08 8.27 -46.32
CA CYS A 468 -9.28 8.14 -45.11
C CYS A 468 -7.93 8.84 -45.24
N GLU A 469 -7.70 9.89 -44.47
CA GLU A 469 -6.45 10.68 -44.46
C GLU A 469 -5.34 10.02 -43.61
N SER A 470 -5.67 9.07 -42.70
CA SER A 470 -4.70 8.43 -41.80
C SER A 470 -4.53 6.95 -42.14
N GLU A 471 -3.41 6.60 -42.74
CA GLU A 471 -3.05 5.21 -43.04
C GLU A 471 -2.91 4.37 -41.76
N SER A 472 -2.43 4.96 -40.65
CA SER A 472 -2.30 4.30 -39.35
C SER A 472 -3.67 3.93 -38.78
N PHE A 473 -4.68 4.81 -38.89
CA PHE A 473 -6.04 4.53 -38.48
C PHE A 473 -6.69 3.43 -39.32
N LEU A 474 -6.51 3.49 -40.66
CA LEU A 474 -7.01 2.45 -41.56
C LEU A 474 -6.44 1.06 -41.18
N ARG A 475 -5.13 0.98 -40.98
CA ARG A 475 -4.48 -0.27 -40.53
C ARG A 475 -5.03 -0.75 -39.20
N SER A 476 -5.28 0.16 -38.24
CA SER A 476 -5.82 -0.15 -36.94
C SER A 476 -7.22 -0.77 -37.01
N VAL A 477 -8.16 -0.15 -37.78
CA VAL A 477 -9.54 -0.67 -37.87
C VAL A 477 -9.63 -1.98 -38.67
N LEU A 478 -8.74 -2.16 -39.66
CA LEU A 478 -8.62 -3.44 -40.39
C LEU A 478 -8.04 -4.54 -39.49
N ALA A 479 -7.01 -4.23 -38.70
CA ALA A 479 -6.46 -5.17 -37.73
C ALA A 479 -7.49 -5.57 -36.67
N ALA A 480 -8.27 -4.63 -36.15
CA ALA A 480 -9.37 -4.90 -35.22
C ALA A 480 -10.45 -5.79 -35.87
N GLY A 481 -10.82 -5.54 -37.14
CA GLY A 481 -11.73 -6.40 -37.88
C GLY A 481 -11.21 -7.83 -38.08
N ASN A 482 -9.91 -8.00 -38.33
CA ASN A 482 -9.29 -9.32 -38.46
C ASN A 482 -9.29 -10.08 -37.13
N LEU A 483 -9.04 -9.40 -36.00
CA LEU A 483 -9.15 -9.99 -34.67
C LEU A 483 -10.59 -10.46 -34.40
N LEU A 484 -11.57 -9.64 -34.79
CA LEU A 484 -12.99 -9.95 -34.63
C LEU A 484 -13.38 -11.24 -35.39
N VAL A 485 -12.91 -11.41 -36.62
CA VAL A 485 -13.17 -12.62 -37.42
C VAL A 485 -12.52 -13.87 -36.82
N ARG A 486 -11.37 -13.70 -36.17
CA ARG A 486 -10.60 -14.82 -35.59
C ARG A 486 -11.06 -15.23 -34.20
N TYR A 487 -11.39 -14.25 -33.34
CA TYR A 487 -11.64 -14.46 -31.91
C TYR A 487 -13.07 -14.09 -31.48
N GLY A 488 -13.91 -13.65 -32.42
CA GLY A 488 -15.33 -13.32 -32.12
C GLY A 488 -15.47 -12.25 -31.04
N ARG A 489 -16.35 -12.50 -30.07
CA ARG A 489 -16.65 -11.58 -28.97
C ARG A 489 -15.44 -11.29 -28.08
N ASP A 490 -14.52 -12.23 -27.91
CA ASP A 490 -13.32 -12.03 -27.10
C ASP A 490 -12.42 -10.94 -27.66
N ALA A 491 -12.39 -10.75 -28.99
CA ALA A 491 -11.70 -9.62 -29.60
C ALA A 491 -12.30 -8.28 -29.19
N LEU A 492 -13.63 -8.18 -29.10
CA LEU A 492 -14.31 -6.97 -28.64
C LEU A 492 -14.05 -6.73 -27.14
N LEU A 493 -14.06 -7.77 -26.31
CA LEU A 493 -13.72 -7.67 -24.90
C LEU A 493 -12.30 -7.11 -24.72
N ALA A 494 -11.32 -7.62 -25.47
CA ALA A 494 -9.96 -7.09 -25.41
C ALA A 494 -9.86 -5.65 -25.90
N LEU A 495 -10.50 -5.31 -27.03
CA LEU A 495 -10.52 -3.96 -27.61
C LEU A 495 -11.33 -2.96 -26.78
N ALA A 496 -12.26 -3.41 -25.94
CA ALA A 496 -13.03 -2.59 -25.03
C ALA A 496 -12.17 -1.96 -23.93
N GLY A 497 -11.03 -2.60 -23.60
CA GLY A 497 -10.09 -2.09 -22.61
C GLY A 497 -9.64 -0.66 -22.90
N HIS A 498 -9.46 0.14 -21.83
CA HIS A 498 -8.96 1.52 -21.95
C HIS A 498 -7.49 1.51 -22.39
N GLY A 499 -7.17 2.27 -23.44
CA GLY A 499 -5.81 2.28 -24.01
C GLY A 499 -5.39 1.00 -24.76
N VAL A 500 -6.27 0.01 -24.89
CA VAL A 500 -6.00 -1.23 -25.60
C VAL A 500 -6.28 -1.07 -27.09
N GLY A 501 -5.22 -0.95 -27.86
CA GLY A 501 -5.28 -0.96 -29.34
C GLY A 501 -5.20 -2.38 -29.91
N PRO A 502 -5.39 -2.56 -31.25
CA PRO A 502 -5.41 -3.87 -31.89
C PRO A 502 -4.15 -4.73 -31.67
N GLN A 503 -2.99 -4.11 -31.59
CA GLN A 503 -1.72 -4.82 -31.35
C GLN A 503 -1.65 -5.40 -29.93
N THR A 504 -2.09 -4.61 -28.92
CA THR A 504 -2.15 -5.05 -27.52
C THR A 504 -3.24 -6.10 -27.36
N ALA A 505 -4.42 -5.90 -27.97
CA ALA A 505 -5.50 -6.88 -27.97
C ALA A 505 -5.04 -8.22 -28.58
N ALA A 506 -4.29 -8.22 -29.70
CA ALA A 506 -3.74 -9.42 -30.29
C ALA A 506 -2.82 -10.18 -29.32
N ARG A 507 -1.93 -9.48 -28.59
CA ARG A 507 -1.04 -10.11 -27.59
C ARG A 507 -1.81 -10.71 -26.41
N ILE A 508 -2.86 -10.03 -25.96
CA ILE A 508 -3.74 -10.52 -24.89
C ILE A 508 -4.43 -11.80 -25.36
N LEU A 509 -5.11 -11.76 -26.51
CA LEU A 509 -5.88 -12.88 -27.06
C LEU A 509 -5.02 -14.14 -27.35
N MET A 510 -3.77 -13.97 -27.77
CA MET A 510 -2.86 -15.11 -27.98
C MET A 510 -2.43 -15.80 -26.68
N ARG A 511 -2.49 -15.13 -25.55
CA ARG A 511 -2.01 -15.62 -24.25
C ARG A 511 -3.13 -16.03 -23.32
N ALA A 512 -4.36 -15.56 -23.56
CA ALA A 512 -5.52 -15.85 -22.73
C ALA A 512 -5.90 -17.34 -22.85
N ARG A 513 -6.13 -17.98 -21.70
CA ARG A 513 -6.52 -19.40 -21.60
C ARG A 513 -8.04 -19.58 -21.58
N ASP A 514 -8.73 -18.63 -20.95
CA ASP A 514 -10.18 -18.57 -20.81
C ASP A 514 -10.64 -17.12 -20.72
N GLU A 515 -11.95 -16.89 -20.61
CA GLU A 515 -12.52 -15.54 -20.54
C GLU A 515 -12.09 -14.79 -19.28
N GLU A 516 -11.91 -15.46 -18.13
CA GLU A 516 -11.45 -14.84 -16.90
C GLU A 516 -9.99 -14.37 -17.03
N ASP A 517 -9.11 -15.20 -17.57
CA ASP A 517 -7.71 -14.82 -17.85
C ASP A 517 -7.62 -13.69 -18.89
N LEU A 518 -8.54 -13.69 -19.89
CA LEU A 518 -8.66 -12.60 -20.86
C LEU A 518 -8.93 -11.27 -20.15
N ILE A 519 -9.94 -11.23 -19.28
CA ILE A 519 -10.30 -10.00 -18.54
C ILE A 519 -9.17 -9.54 -17.63
N ARG A 520 -8.49 -10.46 -16.92
CA ARG A 520 -7.32 -10.13 -16.09
C ARG A 520 -6.21 -9.45 -16.89
N ARG A 521 -5.89 -9.98 -18.08
CA ARG A 521 -4.89 -9.40 -18.99
C ARG A 521 -5.32 -8.04 -19.55
N VAL A 522 -6.62 -7.84 -19.76
CA VAL A 522 -7.15 -6.51 -20.13
C VAL A 522 -6.93 -5.52 -19.00
N ILE A 523 -7.21 -5.89 -17.74
CA ILE A 523 -6.96 -5.05 -16.56
C ILE A 523 -5.47 -4.68 -16.46
N GLU A 524 -4.57 -5.65 -16.61
CA GLU A 524 -3.13 -5.41 -16.62
C GLU A 524 -2.69 -4.41 -17.72
N ALA A 525 -3.28 -4.55 -18.91
CA ALA A 525 -2.98 -3.66 -20.03
C ALA A 525 -3.51 -2.23 -19.81
N GLU A 526 -4.70 -2.09 -19.22
CA GLU A 526 -5.26 -0.79 -18.83
C GLU A 526 -4.38 -0.11 -17.78
N THR A 527 -3.98 -0.85 -16.75
CA THR A 527 -3.08 -0.35 -15.69
C THR A 527 -1.72 0.09 -16.26
N HIS A 528 -1.20 -0.68 -17.21
CA HIS A 528 0.06 -0.32 -17.89
C HIS A 528 -0.10 0.95 -18.73
N PHE A 529 -1.20 1.08 -19.46
CA PHE A 529 -1.50 2.26 -20.28
C PHE A 529 -1.60 3.53 -19.43
N GLU A 530 -2.31 3.49 -18.30
CA GLU A 530 -2.40 4.64 -17.38
C GLU A 530 -1.03 5.05 -16.81
N LYS A 531 -0.13 4.10 -16.58
CA LYS A 531 1.25 4.37 -16.12
C LYS A 531 2.10 5.10 -17.17
N ILE A 532 1.90 4.82 -18.46
CA ILE A 532 2.71 5.40 -19.55
C ILE A 532 2.06 6.62 -20.20
N ARG A 533 0.75 6.81 -20.06
CA ARG A 533 -0.01 7.92 -20.65
C ARG A 533 0.58 9.32 -20.35
N PRO A 534 1.05 9.65 -19.13
CA PRO A 534 1.68 10.94 -18.86
C PRO A 534 2.97 11.23 -19.64
N PHE A 535 3.52 10.23 -20.33
CA PHE A 535 4.75 10.33 -21.13
C PHE A 535 4.48 10.27 -22.64
N MET A 536 3.20 10.23 -23.05
CA MET A 536 2.79 10.12 -24.46
C MET A 536 2.23 11.44 -25.03
N ASP A 537 2.05 12.49 -24.20
CA ASP A 537 1.62 13.84 -24.58
C ASP A 537 2.84 14.77 -24.81
#